data_63be9088f68051d3b69dad72bdea8ba9
#
_entry.id   63be9088f68051d3b69dad72bdea8ba9
#
_cell.length_a   1.000
_cell.length_b   1.000
_cell.length_c   1.000
_cell.angle_alpha   90.00
_cell.angle_beta   90.00
_cell.angle_gamma   90.00
#
_symmetry.space_group_name_H-M   'P 1'
#
loop_
_entity.id
_entity.type
_entity.pdbx_description
1 polymer ?
#
loop_
_entity_poly.entity_id
_entity_poly.type
_entity_poly.pdbx_seq_one_letter_code
_entity_poly.pdbx_strand_id
1 'polypeptide(L)'
;MSKETIIALHAEHQGRWKNREEIAEQMIALIGQLYREKNIVVSVFGRSLVNRSVIQILKAHRFTRMMDVELSVVHTFPILEALAKIENIGTAEIDLGKLAVAFKEQGGEVDAFVAAAVKSVEGRPTSVEGRDVVLYGFGRI
;
A
#
# COMPACT_ATOMS: atom_id res chain seq x y z
N MET A 1 -24.08 -23.63 19.05
CA MET A 1 -22.77 -23.73 18.45
C MET A 1 -21.88 -24.67 19.23
N SER A 2 -21.21 -25.57 18.57
CA SER A 2 -20.38 -26.54 19.26
C SER A 2 -19.09 -25.94 19.77
N LYS A 3 -18.50 -26.61 20.76
CA LYS A 3 -17.23 -26.17 21.35
C LYS A 3 -16.11 -26.15 20.30
N GLU A 4 -16.10 -27.16 19.43
CA GLU A 4 -15.11 -27.26 18.36
C GLU A 4 -15.25 -26.12 17.34
N THR A 5 -16.50 -25.73 17.05
CA THR A 5 -16.74 -24.61 16.15
C THR A 5 -16.20 -23.29 16.71
N ILE A 6 -16.41 -23.08 18.02
CA ILE A 6 -15.90 -21.86 18.68
C ILE A 6 -14.38 -21.82 18.65
N ILE A 7 -13.72 -22.95 18.92
CA ILE A 7 -12.26 -23.04 18.90
C ILE A 7 -11.73 -22.76 17.49
N ALA A 8 -12.38 -23.34 16.47
CA ALA A 8 -11.96 -23.13 15.09
C ALA A 8 -12.07 -21.66 14.65
N LEU A 9 -13.17 -21.00 15.04
CA LEU A 9 -13.36 -19.58 14.72
C LEU A 9 -12.31 -18.70 15.39
N HIS A 10 -11.98 -19.02 16.64
CA HIS A 10 -10.96 -18.28 17.38
C HIS A 10 -9.58 -18.44 16.75
N ALA A 11 -9.21 -19.67 16.38
CA ALA A 11 -7.93 -19.94 15.72
C ALA A 11 -7.83 -19.25 14.38
N GLU A 12 -8.93 -19.23 13.62
CA GLU A 12 -8.98 -18.53 12.33
C GLU A 12 -8.77 -17.02 12.51
N HIS A 13 -9.40 -16.44 13.51
CA HIS A 13 -9.25 -15.01 13.79
C HIS A 13 -7.82 -14.65 14.16
N GLN A 14 -7.18 -15.46 15.00
CA GLN A 14 -5.77 -15.24 15.37
C GLN A 14 -4.86 -15.40 14.16
N GLY A 15 -5.13 -16.35 13.28
CA GLY A 15 -4.37 -16.55 12.06
C GLY A 15 -4.41 -15.34 11.15
N ARG A 16 -5.58 -14.73 11.01
CA ARG A 16 -5.72 -13.51 10.21
C ARG A 16 -4.95 -12.35 10.79
N TRP A 17 -4.96 -12.21 12.09
CA TRP A 17 -4.23 -11.15 12.78
C TRP A 17 -2.74 -11.28 12.55
N LYS A 18 -2.18 -12.48 12.76
CA LYS A 18 -0.76 -12.73 12.53
C LYS A 18 -0.37 -12.51 11.08
N ASN A 19 -1.23 -12.91 10.16
CA ASN A 19 -1.00 -12.71 8.75
C ASN A 19 -0.85 -11.23 8.41
N ARG A 20 -1.70 -10.38 8.97
CA ARG A 20 -1.62 -8.94 8.75
C ARG A 20 -0.34 -8.35 9.30
N GLU A 21 0.11 -8.81 10.47
CA GLU A 21 1.37 -8.36 11.03
C GLU A 21 2.55 -8.75 10.15
N GLU A 22 2.57 -9.99 9.66
CA GLU A 22 3.61 -10.46 8.76
C GLU A 22 3.63 -9.66 7.46
N ILE A 23 2.46 -9.38 6.91
CA ILE A 23 2.35 -8.56 5.71
C ILE A 23 2.91 -7.16 5.96
N ALA A 24 2.54 -6.57 7.09
CA ALA A 24 3.04 -5.23 7.43
C ALA A 24 4.56 -5.22 7.58
N GLU A 25 5.14 -6.27 8.16
CA GLU A 25 6.60 -6.38 8.26
C GLU A 25 7.25 -6.43 6.89
N GLN A 26 6.69 -7.19 5.97
CA GLN A 26 7.20 -7.26 4.60
C GLN A 26 7.04 -5.91 3.89
N MET A 27 5.96 -5.21 4.17
CA MET A 27 5.75 -3.88 3.61
C MET A 27 6.83 -2.91 4.05
N ILE A 28 7.25 -2.97 5.30
CA ILE A 28 8.30 -2.07 5.82
C ILE A 28 9.55 -2.17 4.95
N ALA A 29 9.97 -3.38 4.61
CA ALA A 29 11.15 -3.57 3.78
C ALA A 29 10.98 -2.97 2.38
N LEU A 30 9.84 -3.21 1.75
CA LEU A 30 9.56 -2.68 0.41
C LEU A 30 9.42 -1.16 0.41
N ILE A 31 8.74 -0.63 1.42
CA ILE A 31 8.54 0.82 1.56
C ILE A 31 9.89 1.51 1.70
N GLY A 32 10.76 0.97 2.55
CA GLY A 32 12.08 1.54 2.76
C GLY A 32 12.93 1.47 1.51
N GLN A 33 12.86 0.36 0.78
CA GLN A 33 13.61 0.19 -0.46
C GLN A 33 13.19 1.22 -1.50
N LEU A 34 11.89 1.40 -1.70
CA LEU A 34 11.38 2.38 -2.65
C LEU A 34 11.80 3.79 -2.28
N TYR A 35 11.77 4.09 -0.99
CA TYR A 35 12.16 5.41 -0.50
C TYR A 35 13.65 5.69 -0.73
N ARG A 36 14.50 4.73 -0.34
CA ARG A 36 15.96 4.93 -0.42
C ARG A 36 16.51 4.83 -1.84
N GLU A 37 15.97 3.93 -2.65
CA GLU A 37 16.50 3.69 -3.99
C GLU A 37 15.85 4.50 -5.09
N LYS A 38 14.56 4.78 -4.95
CA LYS A 38 13.79 5.44 -6.02
C LYS A 38 13.19 6.76 -5.59
N ASN A 39 13.37 7.13 -4.32
CA ASN A 39 12.82 8.37 -3.78
C ASN A 39 11.29 8.43 -3.89
N ILE A 40 10.66 7.29 -3.70
CA ILE A 40 9.20 7.17 -3.74
C ILE A 40 8.66 7.11 -2.32
N VAL A 41 7.72 7.99 -2.02
CA VAL A 41 7.02 8.00 -0.73
C VAL A 41 5.65 7.39 -0.92
N VAL A 42 5.38 6.31 -0.20
CA VAL A 42 4.07 5.67 -0.25
C VAL A 42 3.23 6.07 0.95
N SER A 43 1.93 6.17 0.73
CA SER A 43 1.00 6.60 1.77
C SER A 43 -0.31 5.83 1.66
N VAL A 44 -1.17 5.99 2.67
CA VAL A 44 -2.54 5.46 2.65
C VAL A 44 -3.44 6.62 3.06
N PHE A 45 -4.21 7.11 2.11
CA PHE A 45 -5.11 8.25 2.28
C PHE A 45 -4.40 9.42 2.97
N GLY A 46 -3.25 9.77 2.43
CA GLY A 46 -2.47 10.90 2.89
C GLY A 46 -1.51 10.62 4.05
N ARG A 47 -1.60 9.46 4.67
CA ARG A 47 -0.70 9.11 5.77
C ARG A 47 0.51 8.38 5.26
N SER A 48 1.68 9.00 5.39
CA SER A 48 2.93 8.39 4.93
C SER A 48 3.22 7.10 5.69
N LEU A 49 3.67 6.08 4.97
CA LEU A 49 4.07 4.82 5.56
C LEU A 49 5.59 4.71 5.72
N VAL A 50 6.33 5.73 5.29
CA VAL A 50 7.80 5.70 5.38
C VAL A 50 8.23 5.83 6.84
N ASN A 51 9.14 4.96 7.26
CA ASN A 51 9.68 4.93 8.63
C ASN A 51 8.60 4.69 9.70
N ARG A 52 7.61 3.88 9.38
CA ARG A 52 6.56 3.54 10.34
C ARG A 52 6.74 2.12 10.85
N SER A 53 6.28 1.87 12.07
CA SER A 53 6.27 0.53 12.65
C SER A 53 5.10 -0.29 12.10
N VAL A 54 5.12 -1.60 12.40
CA VAL A 54 4.01 -2.50 12.04
C VAL A 54 2.69 -1.94 12.57
N ILE A 55 2.64 -1.56 13.83
CA ILE A 55 1.43 -1.05 14.43
C ILE A 55 0.95 0.23 13.75
N GLN A 56 1.87 1.12 13.43
CA GLN A 56 1.53 2.38 12.77
C GLN A 56 0.98 2.14 11.36
N ILE A 57 1.54 1.17 10.64
CA ILE A 57 1.06 0.81 9.31
C ILE A 57 -0.37 0.25 9.40
N LEU A 58 -0.60 -0.64 10.35
CA LEU A 58 -1.94 -1.20 10.55
C LEU A 58 -2.95 -0.12 10.94
N LYS A 59 -2.53 0.82 11.79
CA LYS A 59 -3.39 1.94 12.19
C LYS A 59 -3.72 2.86 11.03
N ALA A 60 -2.76 3.12 10.14
CA ALA A 60 -3.01 3.96 8.97
C ALA A 60 -4.13 3.37 8.10
N HIS A 61 -4.15 2.05 7.96
CA HIS A 61 -5.22 1.38 7.22
C HIS A 61 -6.55 1.46 7.94
N ARG A 62 -6.56 1.28 9.26
CA ARG A 62 -7.78 1.38 10.05
C ARG A 62 -8.41 2.77 10.01
N PHE A 63 -7.58 3.77 9.87
CA PHE A 63 -8.03 5.16 9.83
C PHE A 63 -8.94 5.46 8.64
N THR A 64 -8.84 4.65 7.58
CA THR A 64 -9.67 4.84 6.41
C THR A 64 -11.16 4.62 6.69
N ARG A 65 -11.49 3.94 7.77
CA ARG A 65 -12.88 3.76 8.17
C ARG A 65 -13.59 5.06 8.46
N MET A 66 -12.86 6.08 8.87
CA MET A 66 -13.43 7.40 9.10
C MET A 66 -13.91 8.05 7.81
N MET A 67 -13.47 7.52 6.68
CA MET A 67 -13.90 7.97 5.35
C MET A 67 -14.78 6.92 4.66
N ASP A 68 -15.35 6.03 5.46
CA ASP A 68 -16.22 4.93 4.99
C ASP A 68 -15.53 4.01 3.98
N VAL A 69 -14.22 3.82 4.15
CA VAL A 69 -13.44 2.92 3.32
C VAL A 69 -12.90 1.78 4.17
N GLU A 70 -13.20 0.55 3.77
CA GLU A 70 -12.67 -0.63 4.43
C GLU A 70 -11.42 -1.08 3.70
N LEU A 71 -10.27 -0.90 4.33
CA LEU A 71 -8.98 -1.19 3.72
C LEU A 71 -8.05 -1.81 4.75
N SER A 72 -7.29 -2.80 4.32
CA SER A 72 -6.27 -3.42 5.18
C SER A 72 -5.00 -3.67 4.36
N VAL A 73 -3.94 -4.10 5.05
CA VAL A 73 -2.67 -4.40 4.39
C VAL A 73 -2.82 -5.50 3.33
N VAL A 74 -3.83 -6.36 3.48
CA VAL A 74 -4.12 -7.40 2.49
C VAL A 74 -4.44 -6.79 1.13
N HIS A 75 -5.02 -5.62 1.12
CA HIS A 75 -5.39 -4.92 -0.12
C HIS A 75 -4.24 -4.10 -0.70
N THR A 76 -3.44 -3.47 0.16
CA THR A 76 -2.36 -2.60 -0.29
C THR A 76 -1.06 -3.34 -0.60
N PHE A 77 -0.82 -4.48 0.03
CA PHE A 77 0.41 -5.23 -0.18
C PHE A 77 0.63 -5.65 -1.63
N PRO A 78 -0.35 -6.23 -2.33
CA PRO A 78 -0.17 -6.58 -3.75
C PRO A 78 0.15 -5.37 -4.62
N ILE A 79 -0.44 -4.22 -4.30
CA ILE A 79 -0.16 -2.97 -5.02
C ILE A 79 1.30 -2.57 -4.79
N LEU A 80 1.75 -2.65 -3.56
CA LEU A 80 3.13 -2.31 -3.20
C LEU A 80 4.12 -3.25 -3.87
N GLU A 81 3.84 -4.56 -3.90
CA GLU A 81 4.70 -5.52 -4.58
C GLU A 81 4.80 -5.22 -6.07
N ALA A 82 3.69 -4.93 -6.70
CA ALA A 82 3.67 -4.59 -8.12
C ALA A 82 4.48 -3.32 -8.39
N LEU A 83 4.33 -2.35 -7.53
CA LEU A 83 5.08 -1.09 -7.62
C LEU A 83 6.58 -1.32 -7.51
N ALA A 84 6.98 -2.20 -6.59
CA ALA A 84 8.40 -2.50 -6.38
C ALA A 84 9.05 -3.19 -7.58
N LYS A 85 8.28 -3.84 -8.43
CA LYS A 85 8.78 -4.52 -9.62
C LYS A 85 9.08 -3.57 -10.78
N ILE A 86 8.52 -2.36 -10.74
CA ILE A 86 8.72 -1.40 -11.82
C ILE A 86 10.07 -0.71 -11.63
N GLU A 87 10.93 -0.78 -12.64
CA GLU A 87 12.29 -0.28 -12.53
C GLU A 87 12.44 1.21 -12.82
N ASN A 88 11.65 1.73 -13.71
CA ASN A 88 11.83 3.06 -14.28
C ASN A 88 10.84 4.08 -13.76
N ILE A 89 10.74 4.21 -12.43
CA ILE A 89 9.86 5.21 -11.83
C ILE A 89 10.70 6.35 -11.30
N GLY A 90 10.29 7.57 -11.60
CA GLY A 90 10.94 8.76 -11.04
C GLY A 90 10.41 9.06 -9.64
N THR A 91 10.90 10.16 -9.08
CA THR A 91 10.46 10.63 -7.77
C THR A 91 8.95 10.85 -7.75
N ALA A 92 8.26 10.25 -6.78
CA ALA A 92 6.81 10.33 -6.71
C ALA A 92 6.30 10.11 -5.30
N GLU A 93 5.11 10.62 -5.05
CA GLU A 93 4.34 10.27 -3.87
C GLU A 93 3.15 9.44 -4.35
N ILE A 94 3.04 8.22 -3.86
CA ILE A 94 2.04 7.27 -4.35
C ILE A 94 1.15 6.84 -3.19
N ASP A 95 -0.16 7.03 -3.36
CA ASP A 95 -1.13 6.62 -2.33
C ASP A 95 -1.60 5.20 -2.60
N LEU A 96 -1.07 4.26 -1.84
CA LEU A 96 -1.42 2.84 -1.96
C LEU A 96 -2.89 2.59 -1.64
N GLY A 97 -3.44 3.35 -0.70
CA GLY A 97 -4.82 3.18 -0.30
C GLY A 97 -5.78 3.53 -1.43
N LYS A 98 -5.53 4.65 -2.06
CA LYS A 98 -6.38 5.10 -3.17
C LYS A 98 -6.22 4.19 -4.39
N LEU A 99 -5.02 3.70 -4.63
CA LEU A 99 -4.79 2.72 -5.70
C LEU A 99 -5.53 1.42 -5.41
N ALA A 100 -5.50 0.95 -4.17
CA ALA A 100 -6.19 -0.27 -3.80
C ALA A 100 -7.70 -0.16 -3.99
N VAL A 101 -8.27 0.98 -3.64
CA VAL A 101 -9.70 1.24 -3.85
C VAL A 101 -10.03 1.24 -5.34
N ALA A 102 -9.22 1.92 -6.14
CA ALA A 102 -9.44 1.98 -7.59
C ALA A 102 -9.31 0.59 -8.22
N PHE A 103 -8.34 -0.19 -7.77
CA PHE A 103 -8.15 -1.55 -8.26
C PHE A 103 -9.34 -2.44 -7.90
N LYS A 104 -9.87 -2.30 -6.70
CA LYS A 104 -11.03 -3.07 -6.25
C LYS A 104 -12.25 -2.81 -7.13
N GLU A 105 -12.42 -1.59 -7.59
CA GLU A 105 -13.52 -1.22 -8.48
C GLU A 105 -13.29 -1.70 -9.92
N GLN A 106 -12.05 -1.58 -10.38
CA GLN A 106 -11.70 -1.93 -11.76
C GLN A 106 -11.51 -3.42 -11.96
N GLY A 107 -10.89 -4.09 -11.00
CA GLY A 107 -10.56 -5.51 -11.12
C GLY A 107 -9.40 -5.75 -12.08
N GLY A 108 -9.21 -7.01 -12.44
CA GLY A 108 -8.17 -7.41 -13.36
C GLY A 108 -6.89 -7.84 -12.64
N GLU A 109 -5.77 -7.77 -13.36
CA GLU A 109 -4.48 -8.14 -12.82
C GLU A 109 -3.79 -6.95 -12.16
N VAL A 110 -3.28 -7.16 -10.95
CA VAL A 110 -2.72 -6.07 -10.15
C VAL A 110 -1.47 -5.47 -10.79
N ASP A 111 -0.59 -6.31 -11.33
CA ASP A 111 0.65 -5.80 -11.95
C ASP A 111 0.34 -4.89 -13.13
N ALA A 112 -0.59 -5.29 -13.98
CA ALA A 112 -1.00 -4.49 -15.13
C ALA A 112 -1.68 -3.19 -14.69
N PHE A 113 -2.52 -3.26 -13.65
CA PHE A 113 -3.18 -2.08 -13.12
C PHE A 113 -2.17 -1.06 -12.60
N VAL A 114 -1.23 -1.51 -11.80
CA VAL A 114 -0.22 -0.61 -11.21
C VAL A 114 0.69 -0.03 -12.28
N ALA A 115 1.11 -0.85 -13.25
CA ALA A 115 1.94 -0.38 -14.35
C ALA A 115 1.26 0.74 -15.12
N ALA A 116 -0.03 0.60 -15.40
CA ALA A 116 -0.79 1.62 -16.09
C ALA A 116 -0.93 2.89 -15.24
N ALA A 117 -1.17 2.71 -13.94
CA ALA A 117 -1.37 3.85 -13.03
C ALA A 117 -0.10 4.70 -12.88
N VAL A 118 1.08 4.08 -12.90
CA VAL A 118 2.33 4.82 -12.70
C VAL A 118 3.03 5.17 -14.01
N LYS A 119 2.43 4.88 -15.13
CA LYS A 119 3.03 5.12 -16.43
C LYS A 119 3.49 6.56 -16.62
N SER A 120 2.77 7.50 -16.03
CA SER A 120 3.07 8.92 -16.16
C SER A 120 4.42 9.30 -15.53
N VAL A 121 4.92 8.51 -14.58
CA VAL A 121 6.19 8.78 -13.92
C VAL A 121 7.26 7.74 -14.28
N GLU A 122 6.89 6.71 -15.02
CA GLU A 122 7.83 5.69 -15.46
C GLU A 122 8.82 6.29 -16.44
N GLY A 123 10.09 5.98 -16.26
CA GLY A 123 11.14 6.47 -17.15
C GLY A 123 11.66 7.85 -16.83
N ARG A 124 11.06 8.55 -15.89
CA ARG A 124 11.55 9.88 -15.51
C ARG A 124 12.79 9.75 -14.64
N PRO A 125 13.79 10.60 -14.84
CA PRO A 125 14.94 10.58 -13.95
C PRO A 125 14.53 11.05 -12.56
N THR A 126 15.24 10.54 -11.54
CA THR A 126 15.02 10.99 -10.17
C THR A 126 15.41 12.46 -10.10
N SER A 127 14.49 13.29 -9.66
CA SER A 127 14.71 14.73 -9.61
C SER A 127 15.58 15.12 -8.44
N VAL A 128 16.64 15.87 -8.72
CA VAL A 128 17.48 16.43 -7.67
C VAL A 128 16.83 17.62 -7.01
N GLU A 129 15.80 18.15 -7.62
CA GLU A 129 15.07 19.27 -7.05
C GLU A 129 13.99 18.84 -6.09
N GLY A 130 13.83 17.53 -5.90
CA GLY A 130 12.87 16.99 -4.96
C GLY A 130 11.42 17.21 -5.34
N ARG A 131 11.16 17.40 -6.59
CA ARG A 131 9.80 17.61 -7.07
C ARG A 131 9.06 16.30 -7.15
N ASP A 132 7.99 16.18 -6.38
CA ASP A 132 7.20 14.97 -6.33
C ASP A 132 6.04 15.02 -7.34
N VAL A 133 5.72 13.84 -7.86
CA VAL A 133 4.53 13.66 -8.69
C VAL A 133 3.50 12.91 -7.87
N VAL A 134 2.33 13.50 -7.71
CA VAL A 134 1.25 12.87 -6.97
C VAL A 134 0.36 12.13 -7.96
N LEU A 135 0.31 10.81 -7.83
CA LEU A 135 -0.49 9.98 -8.71
C LEU A 135 -1.96 10.06 -8.33
N TYR A 136 -2.80 10.06 -9.36
CA TYR A 136 -4.25 10.16 -9.24
C TYR A 136 -4.74 11.50 -8.70
N GLY A 137 -3.86 12.46 -8.52
CA GLY A 137 -4.25 13.79 -8.11
C GLY A 137 -5.09 13.84 -6.86
N PHE A 138 -5.07 12.83 -6.09
CA PHE A 138 -5.85 12.80 -4.90
C PHE A 138 -5.19 13.64 -3.85
N GLY A 139 -5.53 14.65 -3.69
CA GLY A 139 -5.00 15.39 -2.75
C GLY A 139 -4.02 16.19 -3.21
N ARG A 140 -3.91 16.37 -3.53
CA ARG A 140 -3.26 17.19 -3.41
C ARG A 140 -2.70 18.07 -3.69
N ILE A 141 -2.40 18.56 -3.74
CA ILE A 141 -1.80 19.37 -3.82
C ILE A 141 -1.34 20.11 -3.27
#